data_8cffbff2197c145d7d18442ca4953997
#
_entry.id   8cffbff2197c145d7d18442ca4953997
#
_cell.length_a   1.000
_cell.length_b   1.000
_cell.length_c   1.000
_cell.angle_alpha   90.00
_cell.angle_beta   90.00
_cell.angle_gamma   90.00
#
_symmetry.space_group_name_H-M   'P 1'
#
loop_
_entity.id
_entity.type
_entity.pdbx_description
1 polymer ?
#
loop_
_entity_poly.entity_id
_entity_poly.type
_entity_poly.pdbx_seq_one_letter_code
_entity_poly.pdbx_strand_id
1 'polypeptide(L)'
;MDNRISAFFASVKGKTVAFCGIGGSNLPLIRMFADKGAIVTARDRRSAEALGETAVLLSNLGVKLVLGDAYLSDLTEDIIFRTPGMKYGLPELTAARAHGAVVTSEMEVFFDLCPCKIYAVTGSDGKTTTTSIIAELLRAAGKTVHLGGNIGHPLLPDIETIAPDDVAVVELSSFQLISMRKSPDVAVVTNLSPNHLDVHGSMEEYIDAKKNILAHQGAFSRTVLNADNAITRGFADSVRGERMFFSRLEPCAYGVFLRTDGWIVHAPSGTEILRAEEIKIPGLHNIENYLAAIAAVWGTVSPEIIRSVARTFGGVPHRAELVRVLDGVSYYNDSIGTSPTRTIRGTLSLYPEKIILIAGGYDKKIPFNPLGPAVVEHVKLLILMGATAPKIEAAVKAAAGYRDGNPAILHAASMEEAVSLAHQHAQTGDVVSLSPACASFDLYPNFEARGNHFKQLVQALS
;
A
#
# COMPACT_ATOMS: atom_id res chain seq x y z
N MET A 1 -14.74 -11.38 24.88
CA MET A 1 -14.68 -10.04 24.24
C MET A 1 -13.89 -9.12 25.14
N ASP A 2 -12.89 -8.39 24.64
CA ASP A 2 -12.11 -7.45 25.47
C ASP A 2 -13.07 -6.41 26.07
N ASN A 3 -12.97 -6.18 27.40
CA ASN A 3 -13.82 -5.24 28.12
C ASN A 3 -13.73 -3.80 27.54
N ARG A 4 -12.56 -3.44 26.95
CA ARG A 4 -12.33 -2.13 26.31
C ARG A 4 -13.20 -1.93 25.07
N ILE A 5 -13.33 -2.96 24.22
CA ILE A 5 -14.14 -2.91 22.98
C ILE A 5 -15.61 -2.74 23.35
N SER A 6 -16.12 -3.55 24.28
CA SER A 6 -17.51 -3.45 24.75
C SER A 6 -17.80 -2.09 25.40
N ALA A 7 -16.89 -1.58 26.23
CA ALA A 7 -17.01 -0.27 26.87
C ALA A 7 -17.00 0.87 25.83
N PHE A 8 -16.16 0.78 24.80
CA PHE A 8 -16.13 1.76 23.73
C PHE A 8 -17.48 1.83 23.00
N PHE A 9 -18.01 0.70 22.52
CA PHE A 9 -19.30 0.72 21.81
C PHE A 9 -20.47 1.10 22.72
N ALA A 10 -20.43 0.74 24.01
CA ALA A 10 -21.42 1.24 24.97
C ALA A 10 -21.36 2.78 25.11
N SER A 11 -20.17 3.38 25.09
CA SER A 11 -20.01 4.84 25.19
C SER A 11 -20.44 5.60 23.93
N VAL A 12 -20.49 4.92 22.78
CA VAL A 12 -20.90 5.53 21.49
C VAL A 12 -22.41 5.45 21.29
N LYS A 13 -23.09 4.57 21.99
CA LYS A 13 -24.55 4.40 21.88
C LYS A 13 -25.28 5.72 22.23
N GLY A 14 -26.12 6.18 21.32
CA GLY A 14 -26.86 7.44 21.43
C GLY A 14 -26.03 8.72 21.17
N LYS A 15 -24.71 8.59 20.92
CA LYS A 15 -23.88 9.72 20.52
C LYS A 15 -24.09 10.07 19.05
N THR A 16 -23.91 11.35 18.73
CA THR A 16 -23.88 11.82 17.34
C THR A 16 -22.49 11.60 16.75
N VAL A 17 -22.43 10.89 15.61
CA VAL A 17 -21.18 10.51 14.97
C VAL A 17 -21.20 10.93 13.49
N ALA A 18 -20.27 11.78 13.09
CA ALA A 18 -20.06 12.14 11.70
C ALA A 18 -18.95 11.31 11.04
N PHE A 19 -19.18 10.86 9.82
CA PHE A 19 -18.16 10.29 8.95
C PHE A 19 -17.93 11.23 7.77
N CYS A 20 -16.77 11.90 7.74
CA CYS A 20 -16.39 12.84 6.68
C CYS A 20 -15.65 12.11 5.57
N GLY A 21 -16.34 11.87 4.46
CA GLY A 21 -15.95 11.03 3.32
C GLY A 21 -16.60 9.63 3.38
N ILE A 22 -17.43 9.31 2.38
CA ILE A 22 -18.07 8.00 2.19
C ILE A 22 -17.21 7.17 1.24
N GLY A 23 -16.01 6.81 1.69
CA GLY A 23 -15.06 5.97 0.94
C GLY A 23 -14.82 4.62 1.59
N GLY A 24 -13.88 3.85 1.02
CA GLY A 24 -13.55 2.48 1.46
C GLY A 24 -13.23 2.36 2.95
N SER A 25 -12.59 3.37 3.54
CA SER A 25 -12.27 3.35 4.98
C SER A 25 -13.49 3.58 5.87
N ASN A 26 -14.38 4.52 5.52
CA ASN A 26 -15.48 4.92 6.39
C ASN A 26 -16.80 4.16 6.13
N LEU A 27 -17.06 3.69 4.92
CA LEU A 27 -18.32 3.03 4.58
C LEU A 27 -18.66 1.82 5.47
N PRO A 28 -17.74 0.89 5.75
CA PRO A 28 -18.00 -0.20 6.69
C PRO A 28 -18.27 0.29 8.12
N LEU A 29 -17.57 1.36 8.55
CA LEU A 29 -17.74 1.95 9.88
C LEU A 29 -19.10 2.63 10.03
N ILE A 30 -19.59 3.32 9.01
CA ILE A 30 -20.93 3.96 9.02
C ILE A 30 -21.98 2.92 9.39
N ARG A 31 -21.94 1.74 8.74
CA ARG A 31 -22.86 0.63 9.06
C ARG A 31 -22.67 0.13 10.47
N MET A 32 -21.42 -0.18 10.86
CA MET A 32 -21.09 -0.69 12.19
C MET A 32 -21.58 0.25 13.29
N PHE A 33 -21.34 1.56 13.18
CA PHE A 33 -21.74 2.52 14.21
C PHE A 33 -23.25 2.70 14.28
N ALA A 34 -23.95 2.65 13.14
CA ALA A 34 -25.43 2.65 13.11
C ALA A 34 -25.98 1.39 13.82
N ASP A 35 -25.43 0.22 13.54
CA ASP A 35 -25.82 -1.04 14.19
C ASP A 35 -25.54 -1.05 15.70
N LYS A 36 -24.48 -0.34 16.14
CA LYS A 36 -24.15 -0.14 17.57
C LYS A 36 -24.99 0.94 18.25
N GLY A 37 -25.95 1.55 17.53
CA GLY A 37 -26.91 2.50 18.07
C GLY A 37 -26.41 3.96 18.18
N ALA A 38 -25.39 4.33 17.44
CA ALA A 38 -24.99 5.73 17.26
C ALA A 38 -25.97 6.46 16.34
N ILE A 39 -26.10 7.78 16.51
CA ILE A 39 -26.84 8.66 15.59
C ILE A 39 -25.86 9.13 14.51
N VAL A 40 -25.90 8.46 13.36
CA VAL A 40 -24.86 8.60 12.33
C VAL A 40 -25.23 9.65 11.28
N THR A 41 -24.28 10.55 10.98
CA THR A 41 -24.29 11.46 9.83
C THR A 41 -23.15 11.09 8.88
N ALA A 42 -23.46 10.75 7.64
CA ALA A 42 -22.45 10.54 6.60
C ALA A 42 -22.33 11.78 5.71
N ARG A 43 -21.13 12.32 5.58
CA ARG A 43 -20.83 13.60 4.92
C ARG A 43 -19.88 13.37 3.76
N ASP A 44 -20.23 13.81 2.55
CA ASP A 44 -19.38 13.65 1.36
C ASP A 44 -19.54 14.81 0.38
N ARG A 45 -18.46 15.16 -0.32
CA ARG A 45 -18.49 16.20 -1.35
C ARG A 45 -19.32 15.80 -2.59
N ARG A 46 -19.45 14.51 -2.84
CA ARG A 46 -20.26 13.98 -3.96
C ARG A 46 -21.73 14.17 -3.68
N SER A 47 -22.53 14.30 -4.77
CA SER A 47 -23.98 14.32 -4.70
C SER A 47 -24.56 12.91 -4.45
N ALA A 48 -25.87 12.83 -4.15
CA ALA A 48 -26.56 11.56 -3.99
C ALA A 48 -26.55 10.73 -5.28
N GLU A 49 -26.68 11.38 -6.44
CA GLU A 49 -26.59 10.73 -7.75
C GLU A 49 -25.21 10.13 -7.99
N ALA A 50 -24.16 10.83 -7.61
CA ALA A 50 -22.78 10.36 -7.74
C ALA A 50 -22.44 9.22 -6.76
N LEU A 51 -23.13 9.13 -5.63
CA LEU A 51 -23.03 8.02 -4.68
C LEU A 51 -23.90 6.82 -5.09
N GLY A 52 -24.93 7.03 -5.89
CA GLY A 52 -25.81 5.97 -6.42
C GLY A 52 -26.42 5.08 -5.32
N GLU A 53 -26.27 3.76 -5.49
CA GLU A 53 -26.81 2.76 -4.56
C GLU A 53 -26.29 2.93 -3.12
N THR A 54 -25.10 3.49 -2.93
CA THR A 54 -24.55 3.74 -1.59
C THR A 54 -25.40 4.76 -0.83
N ALA A 55 -25.88 5.82 -1.48
CA ALA A 55 -26.73 6.81 -0.83
C ALA A 55 -28.07 6.20 -0.40
N VAL A 56 -28.68 5.38 -1.28
CA VAL A 56 -29.94 4.66 -0.99
C VAL A 56 -29.75 3.71 0.20
N LEU A 57 -28.68 2.93 0.18
CA LEU A 57 -28.36 2.00 1.25
C LEU A 57 -28.21 2.71 2.61
N LEU A 58 -27.45 3.80 2.67
CA LEU A 58 -27.23 4.53 3.91
C LEU A 58 -28.53 5.20 4.42
N SER A 59 -29.35 5.73 3.51
CA SER A 59 -30.68 6.27 3.89
C SER A 59 -31.60 5.20 4.48
N ASN A 60 -31.59 3.98 3.91
CA ASN A 60 -32.37 2.86 4.44
C ASN A 60 -31.90 2.39 5.81
N LEU A 61 -30.64 2.62 6.16
CA LEU A 61 -30.09 2.38 7.50
C LEU A 61 -30.40 3.51 8.50
N GLY A 62 -31.16 4.53 8.10
CA GLY A 62 -31.46 5.68 8.95
C GLY A 62 -30.29 6.66 9.13
N VAL A 63 -29.24 6.56 8.29
CA VAL A 63 -28.10 7.47 8.33
C VAL A 63 -28.46 8.79 7.68
N LYS A 64 -28.22 9.92 8.38
CA LYS A 64 -28.38 11.25 7.81
C LYS A 64 -27.29 11.52 6.79
N LEU A 65 -27.65 11.99 5.59
CA LEU A 65 -26.71 12.36 4.54
C LEU A 65 -26.56 13.88 4.46
N VAL A 66 -25.30 14.38 4.44
CA VAL A 66 -24.93 15.77 4.18
C VAL A 66 -23.96 15.78 3.00
N LEU A 67 -24.44 16.14 1.83
CA LEU A 67 -23.75 15.94 0.55
C LEU A 67 -23.50 17.26 -0.18
N GLY A 68 -22.54 17.25 -1.10
CA GLY A 68 -22.17 18.41 -1.91
C GLY A 68 -21.09 19.28 -1.27
N ASP A 69 -20.85 20.46 -1.84
CA ASP A 69 -19.69 21.30 -1.47
C ASP A 69 -19.71 21.77 0.00
N ALA A 70 -20.89 21.92 0.60
CA ALA A 70 -21.07 22.33 2.00
C ALA A 70 -21.03 21.15 3.01
N TYR A 71 -20.55 19.97 2.62
CA TYR A 71 -20.61 18.75 3.45
C TYR A 71 -19.85 18.84 4.79
N LEU A 72 -18.93 19.78 4.95
CA LEU A 72 -18.21 20.06 6.20
C LEU A 72 -18.79 21.23 7.00
N SER A 73 -19.85 21.87 6.52
CA SER A 73 -20.51 22.94 7.27
C SER A 73 -21.19 22.38 8.52
N ASP A 74 -21.18 23.16 9.59
CA ASP A 74 -21.93 22.88 10.84
C ASP A 74 -21.61 21.48 11.41
N LEU A 75 -20.32 21.18 11.58
CA LEU A 75 -19.86 19.98 12.28
C LEU A 75 -20.14 20.13 13.79
N THR A 76 -21.26 19.58 14.24
CA THR A 76 -21.72 19.66 15.64
C THR A 76 -21.82 18.30 16.33
N GLU A 77 -21.40 17.24 15.64
CA GLU A 77 -21.43 15.88 16.17
C GLU A 77 -20.38 15.67 17.27
N ASP A 78 -20.69 14.82 18.25
CA ASP A 78 -19.80 14.48 19.38
C ASP A 78 -18.49 13.86 18.90
N ILE A 79 -18.56 13.01 17.86
CA ILE A 79 -17.42 12.27 17.30
C ILE A 79 -17.40 12.46 15.78
N ILE A 80 -16.23 12.79 15.24
CA ILE A 80 -16.05 13.05 13.82
C ILE A 80 -14.93 12.17 13.28
N PHE A 81 -15.26 11.21 12.43
CA PHE A 81 -14.31 10.39 11.71
C PHE A 81 -13.92 11.08 10.40
N ARG A 82 -12.64 11.44 10.27
CA ARG A 82 -12.08 11.94 9.02
C ARG A 82 -11.52 10.79 8.14
N THR A 83 -11.67 10.90 6.83
CA THR A 83 -10.93 10.01 5.90
C THR A 83 -9.44 10.38 5.90
N PRO A 84 -8.51 9.42 5.67
CA PRO A 84 -7.07 9.70 5.70
C PRO A 84 -6.61 10.85 4.79
N GLY A 85 -7.18 11.00 3.58
CA GLY A 85 -6.85 12.08 2.66
C GLY A 85 -7.31 13.47 3.07
N MET A 86 -8.14 13.59 4.10
CA MET A 86 -8.60 14.87 4.64
C MET A 86 -7.55 15.46 5.59
N LYS A 87 -7.11 16.70 5.32
CA LYS A 87 -6.11 17.37 6.17
C LYS A 87 -6.64 17.51 7.60
N TYR A 88 -5.82 17.12 8.58
CA TYR A 88 -6.18 17.20 9.99
C TYR A 88 -6.43 18.63 10.49
N GLY A 89 -5.70 19.60 9.93
CA GLY A 89 -5.78 21.02 10.28
C GLY A 89 -6.82 21.82 9.50
N LEU A 90 -7.81 21.18 8.84
CA LEU A 90 -8.91 21.93 8.19
C LEU A 90 -9.61 22.86 9.19
N PRO A 91 -9.97 24.10 8.78
CA PRO A 91 -10.66 25.06 9.65
C PRO A 91 -11.91 24.47 10.30
N GLU A 92 -12.73 23.72 9.56
CA GLU A 92 -13.97 23.11 10.03
C GLU A 92 -13.71 22.06 11.12
N LEU A 93 -12.70 21.20 10.93
CA LEU A 93 -12.30 20.20 11.93
C LEU A 93 -11.66 20.87 13.16
N THR A 94 -10.95 21.96 12.96
CA THR A 94 -10.36 22.75 14.06
C THR A 94 -11.42 23.43 14.89
N ALA A 95 -12.43 24.03 14.25
CA ALA A 95 -13.59 24.60 14.91
C ALA A 95 -14.39 23.55 15.70
N ALA A 96 -14.65 22.38 15.10
CA ALA A 96 -15.33 21.27 15.78
C ALA A 96 -14.58 20.83 17.06
N ARG A 97 -13.24 20.67 17.00
CA ARG A 97 -12.42 20.38 18.20
C ARG A 97 -12.52 21.47 19.26
N ALA A 98 -12.51 22.73 18.85
CA ALA A 98 -12.64 23.87 19.77
C ALA A 98 -14.01 23.89 20.50
N HIS A 99 -15.06 23.32 19.88
CA HIS A 99 -16.39 23.13 20.48
C HIS A 99 -16.53 21.80 21.23
N GLY A 100 -15.45 21.01 21.39
CA GLY A 100 -15.44 19.80 22.20
C GLY A 100 -15.68 18.50 21.46
N ALA A 101 -15.81 18.51 20.13
CA ALA A 101 -15.93 17.28 19.34
C ALA A 101 -14.62 16.48 19.34
N VAL A 102 -14.74 15.16 19.41
CA VAL A 102 -13.61 14.23 19.22
C VAL A 102 -13.40 14.02 17.72
N VAL A 103 -12.32 14.56 17.17
CA VAL A 103 -11.94 14.32 15.76
C VAL A 103 -10.93 13.19 15.72
N THR A 104 -11.27 12.12 15.03
CA THR A 104 -10.49 10.86 14.95
C THR A 104 -10.49 10.26 13.55
N SER A 105 -9.92 9.08 13.40
CA SER A 105 -9.94 8.27 12.18
C SER A 105 -10.11 6.79 12.54
N GLU A 106 -10.45 5.98 11.54
CA GLU A 106 -10.55 4.53 11.66
C GLU A 106 -9.32 3.92 12.35
N MET A 107 -8.13 4.29 11.88
CA MET A 107 -6.87 3.71 12.35
C MET A 107 -6.52 4.16 13.77
N GLU A 108 -6.85 5.39 14.17
CA GLU A 108 -6.66 5.86 15.56
C GLU A 108 -7.51 5.03 16.53
N VAL A 109 -8.79 4.84 16.23
CA VAL A 109 -9.68 4.01 17.06
C VAL A 109 -9.27 2.54 17.04
N PHE A 110 -8.83 2.02 15.88
CA PHE A 110 -8.29 0.66 15.81
C PHE A 110 -7.10 0.47 16.75
N PHE A 111 -6.13 1.37 16.77
CA PHE A 111 -4.97 1.30 17.66
C PHE A 111 -5.36 1.43 19.15
N ASP A 112 -6.44 2.16 19.46
CA ASP A 112 -6.95 2.28 20.82
C ASP A 112 -7.58 0.99 21.33
N LEU A 113 -8.22 0.24 20.46
CA LEU A 113 -9.02 -0.92 20.81
C LEU A 113 -8.34 -2.27 20.55
N CYS A 114 -7.37 -2.33 19.64
CA CYS A 114 -6.74 -3.57 19.20
C CYS A 114 -6.18 -4.35 20.40
N PRO A 115 -6.62 -5.61 20.62
CA PRO A 115 -6.18 -6.40 21.75
C PRO A 115 -4.86 -7.13 21.52
N CYS A 116 -4.43 -7.26 20.25
CA CYS A 116 -3.26 -8.04 19.86
C CYS A 116 -2.05 -7.15 19.52
N LYS A 117 -0.90 -7.80 19.33
CA LYS A 117 0.35 -7.13 18.95
C LYS A 117 0.25 -6.51 17.55
N ILE A 118 0.64 -5.23 17.43
CA ILE A 118 0.59 -4.47 16.19
C ILE A 118 2.00 -4.32 15.60
N TYR A 119 2.17 -4.75 14.35
CA TYR A 119 3.30 -4.45 13.48
C TYR A 119 2.85 -3.38 12.49
N ALA A 120 3.54 -2.24 12.42
CA ALA A 120 3.17 -1.18 11.49
C ALA A 120 4.35 -0.74 10.63
N VAL A 121 4.09 -0.51 9.34
CA VAL A 121 5.10 -0.12 8.35
C VAL A 121 4.74 1.22 7.75
N THR A 122 5.71 2.15 7.73
CA THR A 122 5.63 3.41 6.99
C THR A 122 6.91 3.66 6.18
N GLY A 123 6.90 4.69 5.37
CA GLY A 123 8.01 5.10 4.52
C GLY A 123 7.52 5.79 3.24
N SER A 124 8.43 6.23 2.40
CA SER A 124 8.09 6.73 1.07
C SER A 124 7.81 5.59 0.11
N ASP A 125 8.71 4.62 0.02
CA ASP A 125 8.63 3.45 -0.85
C ASP A 125 8.75 2.14 -0.05
N GLY A 126 8.39 1.00 -0.64
CA GLY A 126 8.54 -0.33 -0.05
C GLY A 126 7.50 -0.73 1.00
N LYS A 127 6.65 0.20 1.48
CA LYS A 127 5.66 -0.07 2.55
C LYS A 127 4.83 -1.33 2.30
N THR A 128 4.11 -1.37 1.19
CA THR A 128 3.16 -2.46 0.88
C THR A 128 3.85 -3.80 0.80
N THR A 129 5.01 -3.86 0.15
CA THR A 129 5.79 -5.09 0.02
C THR A 129 6.30 -5.55 1.37
N THR A 130 6.90 -4.65 2.17
CA THR A 130 7.40 -4.97 3.52
C THR A 130 6.26 -5.43 4.44
N THR A 131 5.11 -4.73 4.42
CA THR A 131 3.92 -5.12 5.20
C THR A 131 3.43 -6.52 4.82
N SER A 132 3.38 -6.81 3.51
CA SER A 132 2.94 -8.13 3.02
C SER A 132 3.94 -9.24 3.36
N ILE A 133 5.26 -8.98 3.28
CA ILE A 133 6.28 -9.95 3.70
C ILE A 133 6.16 -10.23 5.21
N ILE A 134 6.01 -9.22 6.06
CA ILE A 134 5.80 -9.40 7.51
C ILE A 134 4.57 -10.26 7.77
N ALA A 135 3.45 -9.96 7.10
CA ALA A 135 2.21 -10.71 7.27
C ALA A 135 2.39 -12.19 6.88
N GLU A 136 3.07 -12.45 5.75
CA GLU A 136 3.30 -13.81 5.26
C GLU A 136 4.25 -14.60 6.18
N LEU A 137 5.32 -13.95 6.66
CA LEU A 137 6.25 -14.55 7.63
C LEU A 137 5.54 -14.95 8.93
N LEU A 138 4.66 -14.09 9.45
CA LEU A 138 3.90 -14.37 10.67
C LEU A 138 2.85 -15.46 10.43
N ARG A 139 2.16 -15.50 9.28
CA ARG A 139 1.25 -16.59 8.90
C ARG A 139 1.99 -17.92 8.81
N ALA A 140 3.13 -17.94 8.14
CA ALA A 140 3.97 -19.14 8.01
C ALA A 140 4.48 -19.61 9.38
N ALA A 141 4.62 -18.71 10.36
CA ALA A 141 4.94 -19.04 11.75
C ALA A 141 3.70 -19.45 12.59
N GLY A 142 2.54 -19.66 11.96
CA GLY A 142 1.31 -20.14 12.61
C GLY A 142 0.48 -19.06 13.32
N LYS A 143 0.71 -17.77 13.03
CA LYS A 143 -0.10 -16.68 13.60
C LYS A 143 -1.34 -16.40 12.75
N THR A 144 -2.46 -16.09 13.41
CA THR A 144 -3.60 -15.45 12.78
C THR A 144 -3.26 -13.98 12.53
N VAL A 145 -3.27 -13.55 11.26
CA VAL A 145 -2.80 -12.22 10.84
C VAL A 145 -3.93 -11.39 10.26
N HIS A 146 -4.19 -10.24 10.88
CA HIS A 146 -5.10 -9.20 10.40
C HIS A 146 -4.29 -8.16 9.63
N LEU A 147 -4.44 -8.14 8.30
CA LEU A 147 -3.67 -7.27 7.40
C LEU A 147 -4.55 -6.12 6.91
N GLY A 148 -4.11 -4.87 7.11
CA GLY A 148 -4.88 -3.71 6.66
C GLY A 148 -4.16 -2.36 6.78
N GLY A 149 -4.93 -1.28 6.98
CA GLY A 149 -4.43 0.08 7.05
C GLY A 149 -4.57 0.82 5.71
N ASN A 150 -3.46 1.35 5.17
CA ASN A 150 -3.45 2.01 3.85
C ASN A 150 -3.56 1.02 2.67
N ILE A 151 -3.64 -0.25 2.97
CA ILE A 151 -3.82 -1.38 2.03
C ILE A 151 -4.93 -2.30 2.53
N GLY A 152 -5.51 -3.09 1.64
CA GLY A 152 -6.55 -4.04 1.99
C GLY A 152 -7.86 -3.36 2.40
N HIS A 153 -8.44 -3.82 3.50
CA HIS A 153 -9.68 -3.30 4.07
C HIS A 153 -9.42 -2.64 5.44
N PRO A 154 -10.31 -1.76 5.91
CA PRO A 154 -10.23 -1.20 7.25
C PRO A 154 -10.38 -2.30 8.31
N LEU A 155 -9.59 -2.22 9.38
CA LEU A 155 -9.54 -3.27 10.41
C LEU A 155 -10.48 -3.04 11.59
N LEU A 156 -10.91 -1.81 11.82
CA LEU A 156 -11.84 -1.50 12.93
C LEU A 156 -13.18 -2.23 12.83
N PRO A 157 -13.76 -2.50 11.63
CA PRO A 157 -14.98 -3.31 11.52
C PRO A 157 -14.84 -4.72 12.07
N ASP A 158 -13.63 -5.29 12.03
CA ASP A 158 -13.35 -6.66 12.48
C ASP A 158 -12.89 -6.73 13.94
N ILE A 159 -12.84 -5.61 14.67
CA ILE A 159 -12.21 -5.47 15.98
C ILE A 159 -12.74 -6.46 17.02
N GLU A 160 -14.03 -6.84 16.94
CA GLU A 160 -14.68 -7.78 17.87
C GLU A 160 -14.24 -9.23 17.63
N THR A 161 -13.64 -9.54 16.48
CA THR A 161 -13.17 -10.90 16.11
C THR A 161 -11.68 -11.09 16.36
N ILE A 162 -10.93 -10.02 16.62
CA ILE A 162 -9.48 -10.07 16.86
C ILE A 162 -9.21 -10.58 18.28
N ALA A 163 -8.45 -11.67 18.36
CA ALA A 163 -8.04 -12.27 19.62
C ALA A 163 -6.70 -11.68 20.12
N PRO A 164 -6.42 -11.71 21.45
CA PRO A 164 -5.14 -11.21 22.01
C PRO A 164 -3.90 -11.93 21.48
N ASP A 165 -3.99 -13.20 21.09
CA ASP A 165 -2.88 -14.00 20.56
C ASP A 165 -2.68 -13.84 19.03
N ASP A 166 -3.58 -13.14 18.37
CA ASP A 166 -3.44 -12.77 16.96
C ASP A 166 -2.36 -11.71 16.77
N VAL A 167 -2.14 -11.29 15.53
CA VAL A 167 -1.29 -10.16 15.21
C VAL A 167 -1.95 -9.27 14.16
N ALA A 168 -1.85 -7.96 14.33
CA ALA A 168 -2.23 -6.99 13.31
C ALA A 168 -0.97 -6.52 12.57
N VAL A 169 -1.03 -6.51 11.24
CA VAL A 169 0.05 -5.99 10.39
C VAL A 169 -0.53 -4.89 9.52
N VAL A 170 -0.08 -3.65 9.74
CA VAL A 170 -0.70 -2.47 9.13
C VAL A 170 0.28 -1.63 8.32
N GLU A 171 -0.14 -1.21 7.14
CA GLU A 171 0.54 -0.15 6.39
C GLU A 171 0.00 1.21 6.83
N LEU A 172 0.90 2.15 7.16
CA LEU A 172 0.50 3.49 7.56
C LEU A 172 1.04 4.57 6.61
N SER A 173 0.14 5.40 6.09
CA SER A 173 0.47 6.62 5.34
C SER A 173 0.82 7.77 6.30
N SER A 174 1.48 8.82 5.78
CA SER A 174 1.72 10.05 6.55
C SER A 174 0.43 10.76 6.97
N PHE A 175 -0.63 10.63 6.13
CA PHE A 175 -1.95 11.21 6.40
C PHE A 175 -2.69 10.53 7.56
N GLN A 176 -2.44 9.24 7.79
CA GLN A 176 -2.94 8.54 8.97
C GLN A 176 -2.10 8.92 10.19
N LEU A 177 -0.77 8.86 10.07
CA LEU A 177 0.15 9.09 11.18
C LEU A 177 0.12 10.49 11.77
N ILE A 178 -0.20 11.54 10.99
CA ILE A 178 -0.13 12.94 11.44
C ILE A 178 -0.95 13.24 12.71
N SER A 179 -2.06 12.54 12.91
CA SER A 179 -2.94 12.72 14.07
C SER A 179 -2.82 11.61 15.12
N MET A 180 -2.16 10.50 14.81
CA MET A 180 -2.06 9.36 15.71
C MET A 180 -1.35 9.71 17.01
N ARG A 181 -1.86 9.18 18.13
CA ARG A 181 -1.32 9.37 19.50
C ARG A 181 -0.98 8.04 20.16
N LYS A 182 -1.01 6.96 19.39
CA LYS A 182 -0.49 5.63 19.76
C LYS A 182 0.45 5.12 18.68
N SER A 183 1.46 4.39 19.10
CA SER A 183 2.44 3.73 18.24
C SER A 183 2.27 2.21 18.30
N PRO A 184 2.67 1.47 17.26
CA PRO A 184 2.63 0.01 17.26
C PRO A 184 3.67 -0.59 18.22
N ASP A 185 3.53 -1.87 18.55
CA ASP A 185 4.54 -2.63 19.28
C ASP A 185 5.83 -2.79 18.46
N VAL A 186 5.70 -2.96 17.14
CA VAL A 186 6.81 -3.01 16.19
C VAL A 186 6.58 -1.98 15.09
N ALA A 187 7.42 -0.94 15.06
CA ALA A 187 7.42 0.11 14.05
C ALA A 187 8.52 -0.16 13.01
N VAL A 188 8.20 -0.04 11.73
CA VAL A 188 9.16 -0.16 10.62
C VAL A 188 9.12 1.11 9.78
N VAL A 189 10.27 1.73 9.55
CA VAL A 189 10.42 2.87 8.63
C VAL A 189 11.35 2.46 7.49
N THR A 190 10.77 2.26 6.29
CA THR A 190 11.52 1.70 5.14
C THR A 190 12.53 2.69 4.57
N ASN A 191 12.08 3.88 4.23
CA ASN A 191 12.90 4.99 3.74
C ASN A 191 12.08 6.29 3.76
N LEU A 192 12.78 7.42 3.68
CA LEU A 192 12.15 8.73 3.50
C LEU A 192 12.85 9.50 2.37
N SER A 193 12.06 9.89 1.39
CA SER A 193 12.43 10.74 0.26
C SER A 193 11.30 11.73 -0.03
N PRO A 194 11.56 12.86 -0.71
CA PRO A 194 10.52 13.85 -1.02
C PRO A 194 9.32 13.21 -1.73
N ASN A 195 8.15 13.34 -1.10
CA ASN A 195 6.88 12.81 -1.61
C ASN A 195 5.71 13.57 -0.96
N HIS A 196 4.59 13.71 -1.67
CA HIS A 196 3.36 14.35 -1.16
C HIS A 196 3.55 15.77 -0.60
N LEU A 197 4.53 16.55 -1.11
CA LEU A 197 4.80 17.92 -0.66
C LEU A 197 3.71 18.91 -1.09
N ASP A 198 2.89 18.54 -2.07
CA ASP A 198 1.66 19.25 -2.46
C ASP A 198 0.59 19.25 -1.36
N VAL A 199 0.65 18.30 -0.42
CA VAL A 199 -0.29 18.17 0.68
C VAL A 199 0.31 18.57 2.02
N HIS A 200 1.56 18.12 2.32
CA HIS A 200 2.24 18.42 3.59
C HIS A 200 2.86 19.82 3.65
N GLY A 201 2.99 20.53 2.53
CA GLY A 201 3.57 21.87 2.53
C GLY A 201 5.08 21.93 2.70
N SER A 202 5.71 21.01 3.44
CA SER A 202 7.17 20.92 3.58
C SER A 202 7.65 19.49 3.80
N MET A 203 8.96 19.27 3.63
CA MET A 203 9.59 17.98 3.91
C MET A 203 9.65 17.70 5.41
N GLU A 204 9.79 18.71 6.24
CA GLU A 204 9.79 18.63 7.70
C GLU A 204 8.44 18.10 8.21
N GLU A 205 7.32 18.68 7.75
CA GLU A 205 5.98 18.21 8.11
C GLU A 205 5.76 16.75 7.70
N TYR A 206 6.26 16.36 6.52
CA TYR A 206 6.17 14.97 6.05
C TYR A 206 7.00 14.02 6.91
N ILE A 207 8.21 14.42 7.31
CA ILE A 207 9.10 13.65 8.21
C ILE A 207 8.46 13.52 9.60
N ASP A 208 7.96 14.61 10.16
CA ASP A 208 7.34 14.63 11.50
C ASP A 208 6.07 13.77 11.53
N ALA A 209 5.23 13.87 10.49
CA ALA A 209 4.06 13.02 10.37
C ALA A 209 4.44 11.52 10.40
N LYS A 210 5.49 11.12 9.69
CA LYS A 210 5.93 9.71 9.69
C LYS A 210 6.66 9.30 10.97
N LYS A 211 7.36 10.22 11.63
CA LYS A 211 8.02 9.99 12.90
C LYS A 211 7.02 9.64 14.02
N ASN A 212 5.76 10.05 13.89
CA ASN A 212 4.71 9.66 14.84
C ASN A 212 4.54 8.14 14.99
N ILE A 213 4.96 7.34 14.02
CA ILE A 213 4.90 5.87 14.13
C ILE A 213 5.67 5.34 15.36
N LEU A 214 6.72 6.04 15.79
CA LEU A 214 7.54 5.65 16.93
C LEU A 214 7.42 6.60 18.13
N ALA A 215 6.78 7.77 17.97
CA ALA A 215 6.79 8.84 18.97
C ALA A 215 6.14 8.44 20.32
N HIS A 216 5.22 7.49 20.30
CA HIS A 216 4.47 7.02 21.48
C HIS A 216 4.84 5.58 21.89
N GLN A 217 5.95 5.03 21.38
CA GLN A 217 6.44 3.71 21.77
C GLN A 217 7.00 3.71 23.19
N GLY A 218 6.81 2.58 23.89
CA GLY A 218 7.37 2.32 25.22
C GLY A 218 8.68 1.54 25.15
N ALA A 219 9.20 1.19 26.34
CA ALA A 219 10.48 0.49 26.49
C ALA A 219 10.48 -0.96 25.93
N PHE A 220 9.32 -1.57 25.79
CA PHE A 220 9.18 -2.94 25.27
C PHE A 220 8.80 -3.00 23.80
N SER A 221 8.73 -1.84 23.13
CA SER A 221 8.47 -1.77 21.70
C SER A 221 9.75 -1.95 20.89
N ARG A 222 9.61 -2.33 19.63
CA ARG A 222 10.72 -2.43 18.66
C ARG A 222 10.56 -1.38 17.57
N THR A 223 11.67 -0.72 17.21
CA THR A 223 11.73 0.16 16.04
C THR A 223 12.78 -0.36 15.07
N VAL A 224 12.37 -0.55 13.81
CA VAL A 224 13.23 -0.98 12.70
C VAL A 224 13.46 0.21 11.77
N LEU A 225 14.71 0.59 11.57
CA LEU A 225 15.12 1.77 10.80
C LEU A 225 16.08 1.39 9.67
N ASN A 226 15.97 2.06 8.55
CA ASN A 226 16.91 1.92 7.43
C ASN A 226 18.21 2.69 7.73
N ALA A 227 19.33 1.98 7.90
CA ALA A 227 20.63 2.59 8.13
C ALA A 227 21.20 3.28 6.87
N ASP A 228 20.79 2.84 5.67
CA ASP A 228 21.23 3.38 4.40
C ASP A 228 20.53 4.72 4.05
N ASN A 229 19.45 5.07 4.75
CA ASN A 229 18.73 6.32 4.57
C ASN A 229 19.03 7.30 5.72
N ALA A 230 19.67 8.42 5.42
CA ALA A 230 20.12 9.37 6.42
C ALA A 230 19.00 9.92 7.33
N ILE A 231 17.79 10.13 6.76
CA ILE A 231 16.64 10.66 7.51
C ILE A 231 16.16 9.62 8.53
N THR A 232 15.93 8.37 8.07
CA THR A 232 15.46 7.31 8.96
C THR A 232 16.49 6.93 10.02
N ARG A 233 17.79 6.92 9.66
CA ARG A 233 18.89 6.75 10.61
C ARG A 233 18.87 7.81 11.72
N GLY A 234 18.54 9.06 11.37
CA GLY A 234 18.39 10.15 12.32
C GLY A 234 17.23 9.98 13.33
N PHE A 235 16.32 9.03 13.13
CA PHE A 235 15.28 8.71 14.12
C PHE A 235 15.80 7.87 15.30
N ALA A 236 16.99 7.33 15.18
CA ALA A 236 17.59 6.41 16.17
C ALA A 236 17.61 6.98 17.60
N ASP A 237 17.89 8.28 17.77
CA ASP A 237 17.93 8.95 19.07
C ASP A 237 16.54 9.14 19.70
N SER A 238 15.48 8.99 18.92
CA SER A 238 14.09 9.07 19.40
C SER A 238 13.52 7.71 19.81
N VAL A 239 14.24 6.61 19.57
CA VAL A 239 13.81 5.25 19.92
C VAL A 239 13.95 5.00 21.42
N ARG A 240 12.86 4.60 22.07
CA ARG A 240 12.83 4.33 23.54
C ARG A 240 13.01 2.85 23.89
N GLY A 241 12.60 1.96 22.98
CA GLY A 241 12.66 0.51 23.16
C GLY A 241 13.83 -0.14 22.41
N GLU A 242 13.59 -1.35 21.92
CA GLU A 242 14.57 -2.06 21.10
C GLU A 242 14.74 -1.38 19.74
N ARG A 243 15.97 -0.99 19.44
CA ARG A 243 16.33 -0.40 18.15
C ARG A 243 17.02 -1.45 17.28
N MET A 244 16.47 -1.71 16.11
CA MET A 244 17.09 -2.53 15.08
C MET A 244 17.30 -1.73 13.80
N PHE A 245 18.42 -1.94 13.14
CA PHE A 245 18.68 -1.39 11.82
C PHE A 245 18.53 -2.48 10.76
N PHE A 246 18.23 -2.07 9.54
CA PHE A 246 18.51 -2.88 8.37
C PHE A 246 19.36 -2.10 7.38
N SER A 247 20.25 -2.80 6.67
CA SER A 247 21.15 -2.21 5.69
C SER A 247 21.45 -3.18 4.56
N ARG A 248 21.42 -2.68 3.34
CA ARG A 248 21.87 -3.40 2.15
C ARG A 248 23.31 -3.03 1.77
N LEU A 249 23.76 -1.84 2.15
CA LEU A 249 25.03 -1.27 1.70
C LEU A 249 26.20 -1.57 2.64
N GLU A 250 25.95 -1.55 3.95
CA GLU A 250 27.00 -1.67 4.96
C GLU A 250 26.57 -2.56 6.14
N PRO A 251 27.52 -3.23 6.82
CA PRO A 251 27.24 -3.94 8.06
C PRO A 251 26.69 -3.01 9.13
N CYS A 252 25.68 -3.45 9.89
CA CYS A 252 25.15 -2.76 11.04
C CYS A 252 25.30 -3.60 12.31
N ALA A 253 25.71 -2.98 13.42
CA ALA A 253 25.99 -3.71 14.68
C ALA A 253 24.73 -4.30 15.33
N TYR A 254 23.57 -3.64 15.17
CA TYR A 254 22.29 -4.03 15.78
C TYR A 254 21.22 -4.12 14.69
N GLY A 255 20.99 -5.32 14.17
CA GLY A 255 19.96 -5.53 13.17
C GLY A 255 20.29 -6.57 12.11
N VAL A 256 19.80 -6.35 10.90
CA VAL A 256 19.90 -7.29 9.77
C VAL A 256 20.56 -6.59 8.58
N PHE A 257 21.55 -7.19 7.99
CA PHE A 257 22.25 -6.57 6.86
C PHE A 257 22.61 -7.58 5.77
N LEU A 258 22.83 -7.07 4.56
CA LEU A 258 23.37 -7.82 3.44
C LEU A 258 24.90 -7.79 3.50
N ARG A 259 25.51 -8.95 3.68
CA ARG A 259 26.97 -9.13 3.63
C ARG A 259 27.45 -9.17 2.17
N THR A 260 28.70 -8.80 1.94
CA THR A 260 29.28 -8.68 0.58
C THR A 260 29.31 -9.99 -0.21
N ASP A 261 29.26 -11.14 0.46
CA ASP A 261 29.18 -12.49 -0.15
C ASP A 261 27.74 -12.93 -0.46
N GLY A 262 26.76 -12.02 -0.29
CA GLY A 262 25.36 -12.25 -0.63
C GLY A 262 24.49 -12.84 0.50
N TRP A 263 25.04 -13.09 1.69
CA TRP A 263 24.26 -13.54 2.84
C TRP A 263 23.53 -12.39 3.54
N ILE A 264 22.27 -12.60 3.87
CA ILE A 264 21.52 -11.79 4.82
C ILE A 264 21.81 -12.33 6.22
N VAL A 265 22.31 -11.46 7.10
CA VAL A 265 22.85 -11.83 8.41
C VAL A 265 22.18 -11.00 9.51
N HIS A 266 21.84 -11.65 10.62
CA HIS A 266 21.49 -10.96 11.86
C HIS A 266 22.77 -10.68 12.66
N ALA A 267 23.13 -9.40 12.78
CA ALA A 267 24.42 -8.99 13.32
C ALA A 267 24.68 -9.44 14.76
N PRO A 268 23.77 -9.25 15.73
CA PRO A 268 24.07 -9.57 17.14
C PRO A 268 24.32 -11.06 17.40
N SER A 269 23.69 -11.97 16.61
CA SER A 269 23.90 -13.42 16.78
C SER A 269 24.86 -14.01 15.76
N GLY A 270 25.25 -13.25 14.74
CA GLY A 270 26.05 -13.78 13.62
C GLY A 270 25.29 -14.80 12.74
N THR A 271 23.96 -14.91 12.88
CA THR A 271 23.17 -15.93 12.17
C THR A 271 23.04 -15.58 10.71
N GLU A 272 23.50 -16.47 9.84
CA GLU A 272 23.26 -16.46 8.39
C GLU A 272 21.83 -16.94 8.12
N ILE A 273 20.97 -16.08 7.60
CA ILE A 273 19.54 -16.33 7.47
C ILE A 273 19.23 -16.97 6.10
N LEU A 274 19.55 -16.27 5.01
CA LEU A 274 19.38 -16.74 3.63
C LEU A 274 20.32 -15.98 2.71
N ARG A 275 20.55 -16.49 1.49
CA ARG A 275 21.21 -15.71 0.44
C ARG A 275 20.21 -14.78 -0.25
N ALA A 276 20.65 -13.59 -0.63
CA ALA A 276 19.79 -12.61 -1.31
C ALA A 276 19.24 -13.16 -2.65
N GLU A 277 19.98 -14.01 -3.35
CA GLU A 277 19.57 -14.69 -4.58
C GLU A 277 18.44 -15.70 -4.40
N GLU A 278 18.16 -16.13 -3.17
CA GLU A 278 17.05 -17.02 -2.84
C GLU A 278 15.68 -16.26 -2.76
N ILE A 279 15.72 -14.94 -2.77
CA ILE A 279 14.50 -14.11 -2.76
C ILE A 279 13.86 -14.16 -4.14
N LYS A 280 12.67 -14.76 -4.21
CA LYS A 280 11.95 -15.00 -5.46
C LYS A 280 11.51 -13.71 -6.16
N ILE A 281 11.12 -12.68 -5.42
CA ILE A 281 10.69 -11.40 -6.01
C ILE A 281 11.92 -10.58 -6.44
N PRO A 282 11.98 -10.11 -7.71
CA PRO A 282 13.17 -9.50 -8.26
C PRO A 282 13.42 -8.07 -7.73
N GLY A 283 14.65 -7.61 -7.83
CA GLY A 283 15.06 -6.23 -7.59
C GLY A 283 15.71 -5.96 -6.24
N LEU A 284 16.72 -5.09 -6.24
CA LEU A 284 17.50 -4.73 -5.04
C LEU A 284 16.64 -4.13 -3.92
N HIS A 285 15.60 -3.36 -4.28
CA HIS A 285 14.64 -2.82 -3.32
C HIS A 285 13.85 -3.91 -2.59
N ASN A 286 13.66 -5.09 -3.20
CA ASN A 286 13.02 -6.21 -2.51
C ASN A 286 13.95 -6.91 -1.51
N ILE A 287 15.25 -6.86 -1.73
CA ILE A 287 16.22 -7.25 -0.69
C ILE A 287 16.07 -6.32 0.52
N GLU A 288 15.97 -5.01 0.31
CA GLU A 288 15.74 -4.03 1.38
C GLU A 288 14.42 -4.27 2.12
N ASN A 289 13.33 -4.59 1.38
CA ASN A 289 12.05 -4.95 1.97
C ASN A 289 12.13 -6.22 2.84
N TYR A 290 12.90 -7.23 2.40
CA TYR A 290 13.15 -8.43 3.21
C TYR A 290 14.01 -8.16 4.43
N LEU A 291 15.08 -7.35 4.32
CA LEU A 291 15.90 -6.93 5.46
C LEU A 291 15.05 -6.25 6.54
N ALA A 292 14.18 -5.32 6.14
CA ALA A 292 13.24 -4.64 7.03
C ALA A 292 12.23 -5.60 7.69
N ALA A 293 11.64 -6.50 6.90
CA ALA A 293 10.67 -7.47 7.38
C ALA A 293 11.31 -8.48 8.35
N ILE A 294 12.49 -9.00 8.03
CA ILE A 294 13.25 -9.92 8.89
C ILE A 294 13.58 -9.26 10.23
N ALA A 295 14.07 -8.00 10.21
CA ALA A 295 14.35 -7.25 11.44
C ALA A 295 13.09 -7.07 12.29
N ALA A 296 11.92 -6.84 11.66
CA ALA A 296 10.65 -6.69 12.37
C ALA A 296 10.21 -7.96 13.08
N VAL A 297 10.36 -9.13 12.45
CA VAL A 297 9.88 -10.42 12.98
C VAL A 297 10.95 -11.23 13.69
N TRP A 298 12.18 -10.74 13.77
CA TRP A 298 13.29 -11.46 14.42
C TRP A 298 12.96 -11.88 15.85
N GLY A 299 13.26 -13.14 16.18
CA GLY A 299 12.91 -13.76 17.46
C GLY A 299 11.46 -14.26 17.56
N THR A 300 10.60 -13.91 16.59
CA THR A 300 9.22 -14.45 16.49
C THR A 300 9.12 -15.52 15.39
N VAL A 301 9.87 -15.35 14.30
CA VAL A 301 9.90 -16.26 13.14
C VAL A 301 11.28 -16.85 13.02
N SER A 302 11.37 -18.18 12.82
CA SER A 302 12.66 -18.87 12.68
C SER A 302 13.32 -18.60 11.31
N PRO A 303 14.67 -18.70 11.22
CA PRO A 303 15.39 -18.55 9.94
C PRO A 303 14.90 -19.51 8.84
N GLU A 304 14.48 -20.73 9.20
CA GLU A 304 13.98 -21.74 8.26
C GLU A 304 12.67 -21.27 7.60
N ILE A 305 11.75 -20.72 8.42
CA ILE A 305 10.48 -20.15 7.92
C ILE A 305 10.75 -18.94 7.04
N ILE A 306 11.67 -18.04 7.46
CA ILE A 306 12.06 -16.87 6.67
C ILE A 306 12.58 -17.31 5.30
N ARG A 307 13.46 -18.32 5.26
CA ARG A 307 14.01 -18.86 4.00
C ARG A 307 12.93 -19.48 3.13
N SER A 308 12.02 -20.25 3.72
CA SER A 308 10.88 -20.84 2.99
C SER A 308 10.00 -19.79 2.34
N VAL A 309 9.61 -18.75 3.07
CA VAL A 309 8.78 -17.65 2.56
C VAL A 309 9.55 -16.87 1.48
N ALA A 310 10.83 -16.59 1.65
CA ALA A 310 11.62 -15.87 0.65
C ALA A 310 11.64 -16.59 -0.72
N ARG A 311 11.71 -17.92 -0.71
CA ARG A 311 11.71 -18.76 -1.93
C ARG A 311 10.32 -18.91 -2.58
N THR A 312 9.23 -18.67 -1.84
CA THR A 312 7.86 -18.96 -2.30
C THR A 312 7.02 -17.71 -2.53
N PHE A 313 7.24 -16.64 -1.76
CA PHE A 313 6.47 -15.41 -1.86
C PHE A 313 6.59 -14.77 -3.26
N GLY A 314 5.48 -14.73 -3.99
CA GLY A 314 5.41 -14.23 -5.37
C GLY A 314 5.23 -12.71 -5.51
N GLY A 315 5.25 -11.97 -4.41
CA GLY A 315 5.01 -10.52 -4.39
C GLY A 315 3.61 -10.15 -3.90
N VAL A 316 3.34 -8.85 -3.93
CA VAL A 316 2.03 -8.31 -3.57
C VAL A 316 1.09 -8.50 -4.77
N PRO A 317 -0.14 -9.00 -4.58
CA PRO A 317 -1.10 -9.10 -5.66
C PRO A 317 -1.21 -7.80 -6.46
N HIS A 318 -1.19 -7.92 -7.77
CA HIS A 318 -1.25 -6.82 -8.74
C HIS A 318 -0.08 -5.81 -8.70
N ARG A 319 1.02 -6.10 -7.98
CA ARG A 319 2.21 -5.23 -7.91
C ARG A 319 3.45 -6.02 -8.29
N ALA A 320 3.87 -5.93 -9.54
CA ALA A 320 4.96 -6.75 -10.12
C ALA A 320 4.87 -8.22 -9.65
N GLU A 321 3.64 -8.73 -9.59
CA GLU A 321 3.30 -10.08 -9.12
C GLU A 321 3.69 -11.09 -10.21
N LEU A 322 4.63 -11.99 -9.90
CA LEU A 322 4.94 -13.09 -10.82
C LEU A 322 3.76 -14.07 -10.87
N VAL A 323 3.08 -14.10 -12.00
CA VAL A 323 1.92 -14.98 -12.23
C VAL A 323 2.36 -16.39 -12.61
N ARG A 324 3.28 -16.49 -13.59
CA ARG A 324 3.73 -17.76 -14.15
C ARG A 324 5.05 -17.59 -14.90
N VAL A 325 5.86 -18.64 -14.92
CA VAL A 325 6.93 -18.83 -15.92
C VAL A 325 6.50 -19.93 -16.86
N LEU A 326 6.40 -19.65 -18.17
CA LEU A 326 6.01 -20.59 -19.21
C LEU A 326 7.08 -20.54 -20.31
N ASP A 327 7.67 -21.67 -20.66
CA ASP A 327 8.71 -21.82 -21.69
C ASP A 327 9.90 -20.84 -21.53
N GLY A 328 10.23 -20.53 -20.25
CA GLY A 328 11.28 -19.58 -19.91
C GLY A 328 10.86 -18.11 -20.03
N VAL A 329 9.60 -17.80 -20.33
CA VAL A 329 9.01 -16.45 -20.34
C VAL A 329 8.35 -16.18 -18.98
N SER A 330 8.70 -15.05 -18.35
CA SER A 330 8.14 -14.66 -17.06
C SER A 330 7.01 -13.65 -17.25
N TYR A 331 5.81 -13.95 -16.72
CA TYR A 331 4.62 -13.10 -16.82
C TYR A 331 4.35 -12.40 -15.49
N TYR A 332 4.35 -11.06 -15.50
CA TYR A 332 4.13 -10.23 -14.32
C TYR A 332 2.85 -9.40 -14.40
N ASN A 333 2.11 -9.37 -13.31
CA ASN A 333 0.93 -8.54 -13.14
C ASN A 333 1.27 -7.31 -12.26
N ASP A 334 1.29 -6.12 -12.87
CA ASP A 334 1.41 -4.83 -12.19
C ASP A 334 0.18 -3.95 -12.49
N SER A 335 -1.00 -4.55 -12.48
CA SER A 335 -2.26 -3.85 -12.77
C SER A 335 -2.52 -2.63 -11.86
N ILE A 336 -1.90 -2.57 -10.68
CA ILE A 336 -1.92 -1.41 -9.78
C ILE A 336 -1.14 -0.20 -10.33
N GLY A 337 -0.36 -0.38 -11.38
CA GLY A 337 0.37 0.68 -12.10
C GLY A 337 -0.56 1.61 -12.87
N THR A 338 -1.42 2.37 -12.16
CA THR A 338 -2.50 3.18 -12.74
C THR A 338 -2.09 4.61 -13.10
N SER A 339 -0.80 4.88 -13.26
CA SER A 339 -0.27 6.17 -13.73
C SER A 339 1.10 5.99 -14.40
N PRO A 340 1.50 6.88 -15.32
CA PRO A 340 2.81 6.84 -15.97
C PRO A 340 3.98 6.73 -15.01
N THR A 341 4.00 7.55 -13.96
CA THR A 341 5.07 7.53 -12.94
C THR A 341 5.19 6.19 -12.22
N ARG A 342 4.07 5.52 -11.93
CA ARG A 342 4.09 4.19 -11.29
C ARG A 342 4.64 3.12 -12.22
N THR A 343 4.25 3.10 -13.48
CA THR A 343 4.79 2.16 -14.48
C THR A 343 6.29 2.38 -14.67
N ILE A 344 6.76 3.63 -14.78
CA ILE A 344 8.18 3.96 -14.92
C ILE A 344 8.97 3.45 -13.70
N ARG A 345 8.59 3.86 -12.49
CA ARG A 345 9.32 3.53 -11.26
C ARG A 345 9.08 2.10 -10.75
N GLY A 346 7.91 1.55 -11.02
CA GLY A 346 7.50 0.23 -10.54
C GLY A 346 7.91 -0.91 -11.46
N THR A 347 7.63 -0.81 -12.75
CA THR A 347 7.85 -1.91 -13.71
C THR A 347 9.10 -1.70 -14.57
N LEU A 348 9.22 -0.55 -15.25
CA LEU A 348 10.29 -0.37 -16.23
C LEU A 348 11.69 -0.33 -15.61
N SER A 349 11.80 0.05 -14.33
CA SER A 349 13.07 0.05 -13.61
C SER A 349 13.47 -1.29 -12.99
N LEU A 350 12.62 -2.34 -13.08
CA LEU A 350 12.86 -3.62 -12.42
C LEU A 350 13.78 -4.55 -13.18
N TYR A 351 13.78 -4.46 -14.50
CA TYR A 351 14.41 -5.44 -15.37
C TYR A 351 15.57 -4.81 -16.11
N PRO A 352 16.73 -5.48 -16.17
CA PRO A 352 17.89 -4.99 -16.93
C PRO A 352 17.67 -5.12 -18.44
N GLU A 353 16.87 -6.10 -18.89
CA GLU A 353 16.54 -6.33 -20.28
C GLU A 353 15.28 -5.57 -20.71
N LYS A 354 15.13 -5.35 -22.01
CA LYS A 354 13.90 -4.78 -22.58
C LYS A 354 12.75 -5.80 -22.50
N ILE A 355 11.61 -5.34 -21.99
CA ILE A 355 10.43 -6.17 -21.74
C ILE A 355 9.36 -6.05 -22.82
N ILE A 356 8.38 -6.95 -22.81
CA ILE A 356 7.10 -6.81 -23.49
C ILE A 356 6.12 -6.18 -22.51
N LEU A 357 5.61 -4.98 -22.84
CA LEU A 357 4.73 -4.21 -21.98
C LEU A 357 3.31 -4.18 -22.53
N ILE A 358 2.33 -4.56 -21.72
CA ILE A 358 0.90 -4.34 -21.99
C ILE A 358 0.48 -3.09 -21.21
N ALA A 359 0.03 -2.03 -21.95
CA ALA A 359 -0.31 -0.73 -21.36
C ALA A 359 -1.59 -0.14 -21.99
N GLY A 360 -2.16 0.87 -21.27
CA GLY A 360 -3.35 1.59 -21.66
C GLY A 360 -4.56 1.32 -20.75
N GLY A 361 -5.63 2.06 -21.00
CA GLY A 361 -6.85 2.02 -20.19
C GLY A 361 -7.55 3.39 -20.14
N TYR A 362 -8.24 3.67 -19.02
CA TYR A 362 -9.02 4.88 -18.80
C TYR A 362 -8.16 6.14 -18.67
N ASP A 363 -8.59 7.22 -19.31
CA ASP A 363 -7.90 8.51 -19.34
C ASP A 363 -8.21 9.38 -18.11
N LYS A 364 -7.27 9.44 -17.17
CA LYS A 364 -7.30 10.36 -16.01
C LYS A 364 -6.86 11.79 -16.37
N LYS A 365 -6.63 12.10 -17.64
CA LYS A 365 -6.08 13.38 -18.14
C LYS A 365 -4.68 13.70 -17.58
N ILE A 366 -3.90 12.67 -17.26
CA ILE A 366 -2.50 12.78 -16.85
C ILE A 366 -1.62 12.76 -18.11
N PRO A 367 -0.59 13.64 -18.21
CA PRO A 367 0.29 13.64 -19.38
C PRO A 367 1.14 12.37 -19.48
N PHE A 368 1.27 11.80 -20.69
CA PHE A 368 2.07 10.62 -20.98
C PHE A 368 3.50 10.93 -21.45
N ASN A 369 3.84 12.20 -21.68
CA ASN A 369 5.17 12.60 -22.14
C ASN A 369 6.33 11.99 -21.33
N PRO A 370 6.28 11.89 -19.99
CA PRO A 370 7.35 11.24 -19.22
C PRO A 370 7.49 9.74 -19.47
N LEU A 371 6.41 9.06 -19.92
CA LEU A 371 6.42 7.62 -20.20
C LEU A 371 7.18 7.28 -21.47
N GLY A 372 7.11 8.15 -22.49
CA GLY A 372 7.70 7.90 -23.81
C GLY A 372 9.18 7.50 -23.77
N PRO A 373 10.08 8.33 -23.20
CA PRO A 373 11.51 8.00 -23.09
C PRO A 373 11.78 6.69 -22.35
N ALA A 374 11.07 6.43 -21.25
CA ALA A 374 11.23 5.21 -20.47
C ALA A 374 10.79 3.95 -21.25
N VAL A 375 9.73 4.06 -22.06
CA VAL A 375 9.30 2.96 -22.93
C VAL A 375 10.34 2.71 -24.03
N VAL A 376 10.90 3.74 -24.66
CA VAL A 376 11.96 3.57 -25.67
C VAL A 376 13.20 2.89 -25.10
N GLU A 377 13.54 3.20 -23.85
CA GLU A 377 14.72 2.62 -23.18
C GLU A 377 14.49 1.15 -22.74
N HIS A 378 13.32 0.84 -22.15
CA HIS A 378 13.09 -0.42 -21.43
C HIS A 378 12.13 -1.41 -22.12
N VAL A 379 11.50 -1.04 -23.24
CA VAL A 379 10.49 -1.88 -23.91
C VAL A 379 10.96 -2.29 -25.28
N LYS A 380 10.83 -3.56 -25.64
CA LYS A 380 11.06 -4.08 -26.99
C LYS A 380 9.77 -4.20 -27.81
N LEU A 381 8.66 -4.50 -27.12
CA LEU A 381 7.33 -4.58 -27.70
C LEU A 381 6.32 -3.93 -26.76
N LEU A 382 5.61 -2.94 -27.26
CA LEU A 382 4.52 -2.25 -26.56
C LEU A 382 3.19 -2.68 -27.14
N ILE A 383 2.33 -3.31 -26.32
CA ILE A 383 0.97 -3.69 -26.69
C ILE A 383 0.01 -2.73 -26.00
N LEU A 384 -0.74 -1.99 -26.80
CA LEU A 384 -1.62 -0.92 -26.35
C LEU A 384 -3.09 -1.33 -26.42
N MET A 385 -3.84 -1.00 -25.35
CA MET A 385 -5.27 -1.25 -25.28
C MET A 385 -6.03 -0.11 -24.59
N GLY A 386 -7.34 -0.06 -24.78
CA GLY A 386 -8.21 0.91 -24.12
C GLY A 386 -8.11 2.34 -24.65
N ALA A 387 -8.83 3.26 -24.01
CA ALA A 387 -9.06 4.63 -24.47
C ALA A 387 -7.78 5.49 -24.59
N THR A 388 -6.72 5.18 -23.85
CA THR A 388 -5.46 5.95 -23.84
C THR A 388 -4.43 5.44 -24.84
N ALA A 389 -4.67 4.34 -25.54
CA ALA A 389 -3.74 3.75 -26.50
C ALA A 389 -3.14 4.78 -27.50
N PRO A 390 -3.94 5.63 -28.18
CA PRO A 390 -3.39 6.62 -29.12
C PRO A 390 -2.51 7.67 -28.44
N LYS A 391 -2.82 8.05 -27.18
CA LYS A 391 -2.05 9.06 -26.44
C LYS A 391 -0.69 8.52 -25.99
N ILE A 392 -0.65 7.26 -25.55
CA ILE A 392 0.60 6.60 -25.18
C ILE A 392 1.48 6.42 -26.42
N GLU A 393 0.91 5.94 -27.53
CA GLU A 393 1.63 5.79 -28.78
C GLU A 393 2.23 7.11 -29.26
N ALA A 394 1.45 8.20 -29.23
CA ALA A 394 1.93 9.53 -29.60
C ALA A 394 3.10 9.99 -28.72
N ALA A 395 3.01 9.74 -27.40
CA ALA A 395 4.08 10.09 -26.45
C ALA A 395 5.37 9.28 -26.67
N VAL A 396 5.24 8.00 -27.02
CA VAL A 396 6.39 7.13 -27.33
C VAL A 396 7.03 7.55 -28.65
N LYS A 397 6.23 7.79 -29.71
CA LYS A 397 6.73 8.22 -31.03
C LYS A 397 7.40 9.61 -30.99
N ALA A 398 6.96 10.49 -30.08
CA ALA A 398 7.55 11.80 -29.87
C ALA A 398 8.82 11.78 -29.00
N ALA A 399 9.15 10.67 -28.36
CA ALA A 399 10.29 10.57 -27.47
C ALA A 399 11.63 10.56 -28.22
N ALA A 400 12.62 11.24 -27.66
CA ALA A 400 13.98 11.19 -28.18
C ALA A 400 14.50 9.74 -28.16
N GLY A 401 15.07 9.31 -29.28
CA GLY A 401 15.59 7.93 -29.44
C GLY A 401 14.58 6.93 -30.00
N TYR A 402 13.29 7.27 -30.14
CA TYR A 402 12.34 6.43 -30.84
C TYR A 402 12.78 6.25 -32.31
N ARG A 403 12.73 5.02 -32.81
CA ARG A 403 12.88 4.66 -34.21
C ARG A 403 11.71 3.77 -34.61
N ASP A 404 11.26 3.89 -35.83
CA ASP A 404 10.14 3.07 -36.30
C ASP A 404 10.43 1.57 -36.09
N GLY A 405 9.49 0.87 -35.44
CA GLY A 405 9.65 -0.53 -35.05
C GLY A 405 10.50 -0.81 -33.79
N ASN A 406 11.04 0.23 -33.08
CA ASN A 406 11.82 0.03 -31.86
C ASN A 406 11.53 1.11 -30.79
N PRO A 407 10.66 0.81 -29.80
CA PRO A 407 9.91 -0.45 -29.64
C PRO A 407 8.90 -0.69 -30.76
N ALA A 408 8.65 -1.95 -31.06
CA ALA A 408 7.47 -2.32 -31.89
C ALA A 408 6.18 -1.98 -31.11
N ILE A 409 5.16 -1.48 -31.83
CA ILE A 409 3.89 -1.09 -31.21
C ILE A 409 2.77 -1.88 -31.87
N LEU A 410 2.01 -2.61 -31.06
CA LEU A 410 0.81 -3.34 -31.47
C LEU A 410 -0.41 -2.83 -30.71
N HIS A 411 -1.59 -2.99 -31.28
CA HIS A 411 -2.86 -2.68 -30.65
C HIS A 411 -3.65 -3.93 -30.39
N ALA A 412 -4.33 -3.98 -29.25
CA ALA A 412 -5.24 -5.06 -28.88
C ALA A 412 -6.61 -4.49 -28.50
N ALA A 413 -7.68 -5.13 -28.95
CA ALA A 413 -9.05 -4.76 -28.63
C ALA A 413 -9.47 -5.26 -27.24
N SER A 414 -8.81 -6.32 -26.73
CA SER A 414 -9.14 -6.92 -25.44
C SER A 414 -7.88 -7.42 -24.71
N MET A 415 -8.04 -7.83 -23.45
CA MET A 415 -6.95 -8.42 -22.66
C MET A 415 -6.55 -9.79 -23.22
N GLU A 416 -7.49 -10.56 -23.71
CA GLU A 416 -7.26 -11.84 -24.38
C GLU A 416 -6.32 -11.68 -25.57
N GLU A 417 -6.61 -10.71 -26.42
CA GLU A 417 -5.79 -10.40 -27.58
C GLU A 417 -4.42 -9.88 -27.15
N ALA A 418 -4.36 -9.01 -26.13
CA ALA A 418 -3.09 -8.47 -25.62
C ALA A 418 -2.18 -9.58 -25.07
N VAL A 419 -2.72 -10.53 -24.30
CA VAL A 419 -1.98 -11.66 -23.76
C VAL A 419 -1.55 -12.63 -24.88
N SER A 420 -2.42 -12.87 -25.86
CA SER A 420 -2.11 -13.70 -27.03
C SER A 420 -0.96 -13.10 -27.86
N LEU A 421 -1.02 -11.81 -28.17
CA LEU A 421 0.05 -11.09 -28.88
C LEU A 421 1.37 -11.12 -28.09
N ALA A 422 1.30 -10.89 -26.78
CA ALA A 422 2.48 -10.95 -25.93
C ALA A 422 3.13 -12.34 -25.98
N HIS A 423 2.33 -13.39 -25.84
CA HIS A 423 2.81 -14.78 -25.89
C HIS A 423 3.42 -15.16 -27.23
N GLN A 424 2.77 -14.78 -28.36
CA GLN A 424 3.26 -15.05 -29.71
C GLN A 424 4.61 -14.40 -30.04
N HIS A 425 4.91 -13.25 -29.43
CA HIS A 425 6.13 -12.50 -29.69
C HIS A 425 7.21 -12.69 -28.61
N ALA A 426 6.88 -13.38 -27.52
CA ALA A 426 7.84 -13.67 -26.45
C ALA A 426 8.79 -14.80 -26.82
N GLN A 427 10.02 -14.71 -26.35
CA GLN A 427 11.06 -15.73 -26.46
C GLN A 427 11.57 -16.13 -25.07
N THR A 428 12.16 -17.30 -24.96
CA THR A 428 12.81 -17.75 -23.71
C THR A 428 13.74 -16.69 -23.15
N GLY A 429 13.56 -16.35 -21.88
CA GLY A 429 14.29 -15.28 -21.18
C GLY A 429 13.52 -13.94 -21.14
N ASP A 430 12.42 -13.81 -21.88
CA ASP A 430 11.65 -12.56 -21.88
C ASP A 430 10.81 -12.37 -20.62
N VAL A 431 10.53 -11.09 -20.36
CA VAL A 431 9.55 -10.63 -19.39
C VAL A 431 8.35 -10.02 -20.11
N VAL A 432 7.16 -10.53 -19.82
CA VAL A 432 5.87 -9.92 -20.20
C VAL A 432 5.27 -9.27 -18.95
N SER A 433 4.95 -7.99 -19.01
CA SER A 433 4.36 -7.28 -17.86
C SER A 433 3.09 -6.53 -18.27
N LEU A 434 2.00 -6.77 -17.52
CA LEU A 434 0.84 -5.89 -17.50
C LEU A 434 1.15 -4.74 -16.54
N SER A 435 1.55 -3.57 -17.04
CA SER A 435 1.69 -2.33 -16.25
C SER A 435 1.06 -1.15 -17.01
N PRO A 436 -0.23 -0.92 -16.77
CA PRO A 436 -1.10 -0.18 -17.69
C PRO A 436 -0.79 1.31 -17.83
N ALA A 437 -0.10 1.94 -16.87
CA ALA A 437 0.07 3.40 -16.77
C ALA A 437 -1.25 4.19 -16.68
N CYS A 438 -2.40 3.49 -16.60
CA CYS A 438 -3.76 4.03 -16.67
C CYS A 438 -4.69 3.35 -15.66
N ALA A 439 -5.76 4.04 -15.27
CA ALA A 439 -6.87 3.38 -14.55
C ALA A 439 -7.55 2.35 -15.46
N SER A 440 -8.47 1.57 -14.88
CA SER A 440 -9.12 0.44 -15.57
C SER A 440 -10.55 0.72 -16.01
N PHE A 441 -11.14 1.85 -15.62
CA PHE A 441 -12.57 2.12 -15.64
C PHE A 441 -13.26 2.16 -17.02
N ASP A 442 -12.49 2.09 -18.10
CA ASP A 442 -13.01 1.93 -19.47
C ASP A 442 -13.37 0.49 -19.82
N LEU A 443 -12.65 -0.50 -19.25
CA LEU A 443 -12.80 -1.91 -19.55
C LEU A 443 -13.09 -2.78 -18.32
N TYR A 444 -12.80 -2.29 -17.11
CA TYR A 444 -12.93 -3.03 -15.85
C TYR A 444 -13.40 -2.13 -14.71
N PRO A 445 -14.17 -2.65 -13.73
CA PRO A 445 -14.66 -1.86 -12.59
C PRO A 445 -13.52 -1.33 -11.68
N ASN A 446 -12.40 -2.04 -11.62
CA ASN A 446 -11.23 -1.68 -10.81
C ASN A 446 -9.96 -2.36 -11.34
N PHE A 447 -8.80 -2.01 -10.79
CA PHE A 447 -7.52 -2.59 -11.21
C PHE A 447 -7.37 -4.06 -10.78
N GLU A 448 -8.04 -4.48 -9.70
CA GLU A 448 -8.04 -5.86 -9.23
C GLU A 448 -8.73 -6.78 -10.26
N ALA A 449 -9.90 -6.39 -10.74
CA ALA A 449 -10.63 -7.14 -11.78
C ALA A 449 -9.79 -7.28 -13.05
N ARG A 450 -9.13 -6.19 -13.50
CA ARG A 450 -8.20 -6.21 -14.64
C ARG A 450 -7.03 -7.17 -14.41
N GLY A 451 -6.40 -7.08 -13.25
CA GLY A 451 -5.26 -7.93 -12.91
C GLY A 451 -5.64 -9.41 -12.74
N ASN A 452 -6.80 -9.70 -12.16
CA ASN A 452 -7.29 -11.06 -12.03
C ASN A 452 -7.62 -11.69 -13.41
N HIS A 453 -8.19 -10.92 -14.31
CA HIS A 453 -8.44 -11.39 -15.69
C HIS A 453 -7.13 -11.69 -16.43
N PHE A 454 -6.14 -10.80 -16.34
CA PHE A 454 -4.79 -11.08 -16.88
C PHE A 454 -4.20 -12.37 -16.30
N LYS A 455 -4.28 -12.58 -14.96
CA LYS A 455 -3.80 -13.81 -14.32
C LYS A 455 -4.46 -15.05 -14.84
N GLN A 456 -5.80 -15.05 -15.01
CA GLN A 456 -6.56 -16.17 -15.55
C GLN A 456 -6.10 -16.52 -16.98
N LEU A 457 -5.95 -15.52 -17.83
CA LEU A 457 -5.50 -15.70 -19.20
C LEU A 457 -4.08 -16.27 -19.28
N VAL A 458 -3.14 -15.71 -18.49
CA VAL A 458 -1.76 -16.22 -18.44
C VAL A 458 -1.69 -17.65 -17.89
N GLN A 459 -2.52 -17.99 -16.91
CA GLN A 459 -2.59 -19.37 -16.38
C GLN A 459 -3.15 -20.37 -17.39
N ALA A 460 -4.00 -19.92 -18.31
CA ALA A 460 -4.61 -20.73 -19.36
C ALA A 460 -3.73 -20.91 -20.61
N LEU A 461 -2.60 -20.17 -20.73
CA LEU A 461 -1.65 -20.34 -21.84
C LEU A 461 -1.10 -21.78 -21.85
N SER A 462 -0.89 -22.35 -23.02
CA SER A 462 -0.42 -23.73 -23.23
C SER A 462 0.91 -23.74 -24.01
#